data_6448d18d4d3983132a71b433b616f790
#
_entry.id   6448d18d4d3983132a71b433b616f790
#
_cell.length_a   1.000
_cell.length_b   1.000
_cell.length_c   1.000
_cell.angle_alpha   90.00
_cell.angle_beta   90.00
_cell.angle_gamma   90.00
#
_symmetry.space_group_name_H-M   'P 1'
#
loop_
_entity.id
_entity.type
_entity.pdbx_description
1 polymer ?
#
loop_
_entity_poly.entity_id
_entity_poly.type
_entity_poly.pdbx_seq_one_letter_code
_entity_poly.pdbx_strand_id
1 'polypeptide(L)'
;GRPTVGHRKIYIEFDEFVQLKDQQKEFFTSPAMKKKPLITLRGRGIVVQLRDTLAPNTTYALNFGSAIRDNNEGNPLYSMRYVFSTGPEIDSMVLSGYTADSYKADSVSKSFIWFFPADSVEQVAGYDSTIFKYKPAAIARAENNGIFIAQNLKPIPYRVYAVQDKNDNQMYEPGSDQVGF
;
A
#
# COMPACT_ATOMS: atom_id res chain seq x y z
N GLY A 1 -29.42 -6.40 2.37
CA GLY A 1 -29.03 -5.76 3.62
C GLY A 1 -27.95 -4.74 3.34
N ARG A 2 -28.12 -3.50 3.77
CA ARG A 2 -27.06 -2.47 3.72
C ARG A 2 -25.88 -2.94 4.57
N PRO A 3 -24.62 -2.87 4.10
CA PRO A 3 -23.49 -3.17 4.95
C PRO A 3 -23.43 -2.08 6.04
N THR A 4 -23.64 -2.51 7.26
CA THR A 4 -23.44 -1.68 8.45
C THR A 4 -21.95 -1.27 8.47
N VAL A 5 -21.70 0.02 8.57
CA VAL A 5 -20.38 0.62 8.81
C VAL A 5 -19.96 0.19 10.23
N GLY A 6 -19.49 -1.04 10.35
CA GLY A 6 -18.91 -1.55 11.59
C GLY A 6 -17.42 -1.30 11.56
N HIS A 7 -16.90 -0.64 12.57
CA HIS A 7 -15.46 -0.51 12.78
C HIS A 7 -14.85 -1.92 12.91
N ARG A 8 -14.33 -2.46 11.81
CA ARG A 8 -13.67 -3.75 11.83
C ARG A 8 -12.32 -3.58 12.50
N LYS A 9 -12.09 -4.36 13.55
CA LYS A 9 -10.80 -4.43 14.26
C LYS A 9 -10.13 -5.74 13.93
N ILE A 10 -8.85 -5.65 13.57
CA ILE A 10 -7.98 -6.80 13.35
C ILE A 10 -7.00 -6.83 14.51
N TYR A 11 -6.90 -7.97 15.18
CA TYR A 11 -5.97 -8.19 16.29
C TYR A 11 -4.82 -9.04 15.79
N ILE A 12 -3.60 -8.56 15.96
CA ILE A 12 -2.38 -9.28 15.60
C ILE A 12 -1.54 -9.39 16.86
N GLU A 13 -1.29 -10.61 17.30
CA GLU A 13 -0.51 -10.92 18.51
C GLU A 13 0.88 -11.43 18.11
N PHE A 14 1.88 -11.08 18.91
CA PHE A 14 3.27 -11.47 18.72
C PHE A 14 3.75 -12.26 19.93
N ASP A 15 4.80 -13.03 19.75
CA ASP A 15 5.41 -13.82 20.84
C ASP A 15 6.06 -12.93 21.90
N GLU A 16 6.52 -11.74 21.48
CA GLU A 16 7.17 -10.73 22.32
C GLU A 16 6.43 -9.40 22.30
N PHE A 17 6.78 -8.52 23.24
CA PHE A 17 6.29 -7.16 23.23
C PHE A 17 6.86 -6.39 22.05
N VAL A 18 6.02 -5.62 21.39
CA VAL A 18 6.38 -4.80 20.23
C VAL A 18 6.15 -3.32 20.51
N GLN A 19 6.84 -2.49 19.78
CA GLN A 19 6.66 -1.04 19.73
C GLN A 19 6.31 -0.59 18.31
N LEU A 20 5.61 0.54 18.21
CA LEU A 20 5.27 1.17 16.94
C LEU A 20 6.16 2.39 16.73
N LYS A 21 6.84 2.46 15.58
CA LYS A 21 7.69 3.58 15.22
C LYS A 21 7.44 4.00 13.77
N ASP A 22 7.41 5.31 13.53
CA ASP A 22 7.26 5.91 12.18
C ASP A 22 6.08 5.34 11.37
N GLN A 23 5.02 4.88 12.05
CA GLN A 23 3.88 4.20 11.42
C GLN A 23 3.20 5.05 10.33
N GLN A 24 3.28 6.37 10.41
CA GLN A 24 2.69 7.24 9.39
C GLN A 24 3.40 7.10 8.04
N LYS A 25 4.72 6.89 8.05
CA LYS A 25 5.56 6.74 6.85
C LYS A 25 5.67 5.29 6.40
N GLU A 26 5.70 4.36 7.33
CA GLU A 26 5.99 2.96 7.04
C GLU A 26 4.74 2.16 6.68
N PHE A 27 3.60 2.46 7.31
CA PHE A 27 2.36 1.74 7.07
C PHE A 27 1.61 2.26 5.85
N PHE A 28 1.26 1.36 4.95
CA PHE A 28 0.38 1.66 3.82
C PHE A 28 -0.55 0.49 3.50
N THR A 29 -1.64 0.78 2.80
CA THR A 29 -2.62 -0.23 2.38
C THR A 29 -2.65 -0.38 0.87
N SER A 30 -2.92 -1.58 0.40
CA SER A 30 -3.15 -1.87 -1.01
C SER A 30 -4.46 -2.65 -1.17
N PRO A 31 -5.46 -2.10 -1.87
CA PRO A 31 -5.60 -0.72 -2.39
C PRO A 31 -5.54 0.37 -1.30
N ALA A 32 -5.31 1.61 -1.71
CA ALA A 32 -5.35 2.75 -0.80
C ALA A 32 -6.74 2.93 -0.19
N MET A 33 -6.80 3.12 1.12
CA MET A 33 -8.04 3.45 1.84
C MET A 33 -8.22 4.96 1.92
N LYS A 34 -9.48 5.44 1.87
CA LYS A 34 -9.79 6.87 2.03
C LYS A 34 -9.42 7.38 3.41
N LYS A 35 -9.66 6.54 4.41
CA LYS A 35 -9.29 6.81 5.80
C LYS A 35 -8.25 5.80 6.23
N LYS A 36 -7.03 6.28 6.45
CA LYS A 36 -5.92 5.43 6.91
C LYS A 36 -6.33 4.68 8.18
N PRO A 37 -6.14 3.37 8.27
CA PRO A 37 -6.41 2.59 9.47
C PRO A 37 -5.66 3.14 10.68
N LEU A 38 -6.26 3.03 11.85
CA LEU A 38 -5.61 3.38 13.12
C LEU A 38 -4.96 2.13 13.70
N ILE A 39 -3.68 2.23 14.01
CA ILE A 39 -2.91 1.15 14.63
C ILE A 39 -2.57 1.55 16.06
N THR A 40 -2.89 0.68 17.01
CA THR A 40 -2.62 0.89 18.44
C THR A 40 -2.00 -0.36 19.05
N LEU A 41 -1.15 -0.17 20.06
CA LEU A 41 -0.61 -1.26 20.86
C LEU A 41 -1.67 -1.83 21.80
N ARG A 42 -1.66 -3.16 21.99
CA ARG A 42 -2.49 -3.86 22.95
C ARG A 42 -1.78 -5.11 23.46
N GLY A 43 -1.32 -5.05 24.69
CA GLY A 43 -0.53 -6.17 25.26
C GLY A 43 0.72 -6.44 24.43
N ARG A 44 0.91 -7.70 24.01
CA ARG A 44 2.02 -8.11 23.12
C ARG A 44 1.69 -7.97 21.63
N GLY A 45 0.62 -7.25 21.29
CA GLY A 45 0.17 -7.17 19.91
C GLY A 45 -0.27 -5.77 19.52
N ILE A 46 -0.88 -5.72 18.36
CA ILE A 46 -1.47 -4.51 17.79
C ILE A 46 -2.94 -4.72 17.45
N VAL A 47 -3.67 -3.64 17.48
CA VAL A 47 -5.05 -3.56 16.97
C VAL A 47 -5.04 -2.62 15.77
N VAL A 48 -5.48 -3.11 14.62
CA VAL A 48 -5.69 -2.30 13.43
C VAL A 48 -7.19 -2.04 13.29
N GLN A 49 -7.60 -0.81 13.45
CA GLN A 49 -8.97 -0.38 13.27
C GLN A 49 -9.18 0.16 11.86
N LEU A 50 -9.95 -0.57 11.05
CA LEU A 50 -10.34 -0.13 9.72
C LEU A 50 -11.44 0.92 9.85
N ARG A 51 -11.20 2.11 9.29
CA ARG A 51 -12.10 3.26 9.40
C ARG A 51 -12.80 3.61 8.09
N ASP A 52 -12.59 2.79 7.06
CA ASP A 52 -13.15 2.99 5.73
C ASP A 52 -14.18 1.93 5.36
N THR A 53 -15.02 2.24 4.39
CA THR A 53 -15.91 1.26 3.76
C THR A 53 -15.11 0.48 2.73
N LEU A 54 -15.05 -0.84 2.92
CA LEU A 54 -14.32 -1.71 2.02
C LEU A 54 -15.13 -2.01 0.76
N ALA A 55 -14.47 -2.00 -0.39
CA ALA A 55 -15.06 -2.44 -1.65
C ALA A 55 -15.36 -3.95 -1.63
N PRO A 56 -16.44 -4.41 -2.26
CA PRO A 56 -16.74 -5.84 -2.38
C PRO A 56 -15.73 -6.55 -3.30
N ASN A 57 -15.56 -7.85 -3.09
CA ASN A 57 -14.71 -8.71 -3.93
C ASN A 57 -13.30 -8.13 -4.16
N THR A 58 -12.70 -7.64 -3.08
CA THR A 58 -11.41 -6.94 -3.13
C THR A 58 -10.45 -7.52 -2.10
N THR A 59 -9.25 -7.84 -2.56
CA THR A 59 -8.14 -8.25 -1.70
C THR A 59 -7.44 -7.01 -1.16
N TYR A 60 -7.30 -6.95 0.15
CA TYR A 60 -6.61 -5.88 0.88
C TYR A 60 -5.34 -6.41 1.52
N ALA A 61 -4.25 -5.67 1.38
CA ALA A 61 -3.01 -5.91 2.09
C ALA A 61 -2.69 -4.72 3.00
N LEU A 62 -2.47 -5.00 4.27
CA LEU A 62 -1.95 -4.06 5.27
C LEU A 62 -0.45 -4.28 5.35
N ASN A 63 0.33 -3.32 4.87
CA ASN A 63 1.78 -3.41 4.83
C ASN A 63 2.36 -2.54 5.95
N PHE A 64 3.10 -3.15 6.86
CA PHE A 64 3.61 -2.46 8.05
C PHE A 64 5.03 -1.90 7.86
N GLY A 65 5.73 -2.32 6.79
CA GLY A 65 7.10 -1.89 6.53
C GLY A 65 8.01 -2.18 7.72
N SER A 66 8.65 -1.15 8.27
CA SER A 66 9.47 -1.23 9.47
C SER A 66 8.80 -0.59 10.71
N ALA A 67 7.48 -0.39 10.65
CA ALA A 67 6.73 0.28 11.73
C ALA A 67 6.65 -0.53 13.01
N ILE A 68 6.60 -1.87 12.91
CA ILE A 68 6.54 -2.76 14.06
C ILE A 68 7.96 -3.20 14.39
N ARG A 69 8.36 -2.99 15.64
CA ARG A 69 9.69 -3.32 16.13
C ARG A 69 9.60 -4.13 17.40
N ASP A 70 10.57 -5.00 17.60
CA ASP A 70 10.80 -5.63 18.89
C ASP A 70 11.03 -4.56 19.97
N ASN A 71 10.45 -4.77 21.14
CA ASN A 71 10.56 -3.83 22.26
C ASN A 71 11.93 -3.88 22.96
N ASN A 72 12.62 -5.00 22.92
CA ASN A 72 13.89 -5.20 23.66
C ASN A 72 15.07 -4.63 22.87
N GLU A 73 15.20 -5.06 21.61
CA GLU A 73 16.35 -4.69 20.76
C GLU A 73 16.02 -3.57 19.75
N GLY A 74 14.74 -3.28 19.54
CA GLY A 74 14.29 -2.29 18.59
C GLY A 74 14.43 -2.71 17.12
N ASN A 75 14.69 -4.00 16.87
CA ASN A 75 14.80 -4.53 15.52
C ASN A 75 13.45 -4.52 14.82
N PRO A 76 13.36 -4.01 13.59
CA PRO A 76 12.10 -4.00 12.85
C PRO A 76 11.72 -5.41 12.37
N LEU A 77 10.44 -5.73 12.46
CA LEU A 77 9.84 -6.88 11.81
C LEU A 77 9.60 -6.54 10.33
N TYR A 78 10.64 -6.72 9.52
CA TYR A 78 10.61 -6.35 8.11
C TYR A 78 9.56 -7.13 7.33
N SER A 79 8.96 -6.46 6.34
CA SER A 79 8.02 -7.05 5.38
C SER A 79 6.78 -7.69 5.99
N MET A 80 6.42 -7.32 7.21
CA MET A 80 5.20 -7.83 7.82
C MET A 80 3.98 -7.32 7.05
N ARG A 81 3.12 -8.25 6.65
CA ARG A 81 1.88 -8.00 5.92
C ARG A 81 0.73 -8.80 6.52
N TYR A 82 -0.44 -8.19 6.53
CA TYR A 82 -1.69 -8.89 6.80
C TYR A 82 -2.61 -8.76 5.59
N VAL A 83 -3.04 -9.88 5.03
CA VAL A 83 -3.85 -9.94 3.80
C VAL A 83 -5.21 -10.54 4.10
N PHE A 84 -6.26 -9.90 3.60
CA PHE A 84 -7.62 -10.41 3.69
C PHE A 84 -8.43 -10.02 2.46
N SER A 85 -9.53 -10.71 2.22
CA SER A 85 -10.44 -10.40 1.12
C SER A 85 -11.85 -10.12 1.64
N THR A 86 -12.56 -9.24 0.95
CA THR A 86 -14.00 -9.02 1.13
C THR A 86 -14.84 -9.94 0.24
N GLY A 87 -14.20 -10.71 -0.63
CA GLY A 87 -14.77 -11.74 -1.47
C GLY A 87 -14.42 -13.15 -0.98
N PRO A 88 -14.81 -14.17 -1.75
CA PRO A 88 -14.55 -15.57 -1.38
C PRO A 88 -13.10 -16.00 -1.52
N GLU A 89 -12.31 -15.28 -2.34
CA GLU A 89 -10.94 -15.63 -2.67
C GLU A 89 -9.99 -14.48 -2.39
N ILE A 90 -8.73 -14.81 -2.15
CA ILE A 90 -7.61 -13.86 -2.08
C ILE A 90 -6.89 -13.90 -3.42
N ASP A 91 -6.76 -12.75 -4.07
CA ASP A 91 -5.98 -12.63 -5.30
C ASP A 91 -4.52 -13.01 -5.05
N SER A 92 -3.88 -13.71 -6.00
CA SER A 92 -2.56 -14.32 -5.78
C SER A 92 -1.50 -13.96 -6.82
N MET A 93 -1.83 -13.18 -7.85
CA MET A 93 -0.83 -12.78 -8.86
C MET A 93 0.26 -11.91 -8.23
N VAL A 94 1.49 -12.17 -8.64
CA VAL A 94 2.67 -11.43 -8.23
C VAL A 94 3.31 -10.76 -9.45
N LEU A 95 3.68 -9.50 -9.30
CA LEU A 95 4.42 -8.75 -10.30
C LEU A 95 5.64 -8.11 -9.62
N SER A 96 6.81 -8.28 -10.21
CA SER A 96 8.04 -7.65 -9.72
C SER A 96 8.67 -6.81 -10.81
N GLY A 97 9.42 -5.81 -10.40
CA GLY A 97 10.10 -4.92 -11.33
C GLY A 97 11.17 -4.09 -10.64
N TYR A 98 11.70 -3.18 -11.41
CA TYR A 98 12.74 -2.28 -10.98
C TYR A 98 12.40 -0.85 -11.41
N THR A 99 12.64 0.12 -10.51
CA THR A 99 12.55 1.55 -10.81
C THR A 99 13.91 2.18 -10.75
N ALA A 100 14.21 3.06 -11.72
CA ALA A 100 15.42 3.85 -11.74
C ALA A 100 15.08 5.31 -12.04
N ASP A 101 15.85 6.23 -11.45
CA ASP A 101 15.82 7.63 -11.85
C ASP A 101 16.70 7.79 -13.12
N SER A 102 16.14 8.34 -14.19
CA SER A 102 16.84 8.55 -15.44
C SER A 102 17.94 9.63 -15.36
N TYR A 103 17.88 10.48 -14.34
CA TYR A 103 18.85 11.56 -14.11
C TYR A 103 19.91 11.24 -13.05
N LYS A 104 19.56 10.43 -12.07
CA LYS A 104 20.45 10.05 -10.98
C LYS A 104 20.41 8.54 -10.83
N ALA A 105 21.39 7.86 -11.37
CA ALA A 105 21.51 6.40 -11.31
C ALA A 105 21.55 5.84 -9.87
N ASP A 106 21.66 6.69 -8.86
CA ASP A 106 22.10 6.29 -7.53
C ASP A 106 21.02 6.23 -6.44
N SER A 107 19.79 6.61 -6.65
CA SER A 107 18.80 6.37 -5.60
C SER A 107 17.38 6.76 -5.99
N VAL A 108 16.58 5.79 -6.33
CA VAL A 108 15.13 5.93 -6.25
C VAL A 108 14.72 5.59 -4.81
N SER A 109 14.87 6.55 -3.92
CA SER A 109 14.48 6.36 -2.55
C SER A 109 12.96 6.27 -2.44
N LYS A 110 12.46 5.11 -1.96
CA LYS A 110 11.09 4.89 -1.48
C LYS A 110 9.96 5.37 -2.41
N SER A 111 10.01 5.00 -3.68
CA SER A 111 8.89 5.23 -4.60
C SER A 111 7.76 4.24 -4.33
N PHE A 112 6.52 4.71 -4.42
CA PHE A 112 5.36 3.85 -4.52
C PHE A 112 5.14 3.45 -5.97
N ILE A 113 4.70 2.21 -6.16
CA ILE A 113 4.33 1.67 -7.47
C ILE A 113 2.82 1.51 -7.47
N TRP A 114 2.16 2.26 -8.31
CA TRP A 114 0.70 2.29 -8.42
C TRP A 114 0.24 1.52 -9.63
N PHE A 115 -0.72 0.63 -9.40
CA PHE A 115 -1.29 -0.26 -10.41
C PHE A 115 -2.74 0.14 -10.71
N PHE A 116 -3.00 0.50 -11.95
CA PHE A 116 -4.35 0.80 -12.44
C PHE A 116 -4.77 -0.26 -13.46
N PRO A 117 -5.98 -0.86 -13.36
CA PRO A 117 -6.47 -1.76 -14.38
C PRO A 117 -6.46 -1.08 -15.76
N ALA A 118 -5.91 -1.75 -16.77
CA ALA A 118 -5.75 -1.16 -18.09
C ALA A 118 -7.08 -0.74 -18.73
N ASP A 119 -8.17 -1.46 -18.41
CA ASP A 119 -9.51 -1.22 -18.96
C ASP A 119 -10.21 0.00 -18.35
N SER A 120 -9.73 0.49 -17.20
CA SER A 120 -10.34 1.63 -16.50
C SER A 120 -9.79 2.98 -16.94
N VAL A 121 -8.93 2.98 -17.95
CA VAL A 121 -8.23 4.18 -18.41
C VAL A 121 -8.91 4.73 -19.67
N GLU A 122 -9.65 5.80 -19.52
CA GLU A 122 -10.07 6.60 -20.67
C GLU A 122 -8.86 7.34 -21.25
N GLN A 123 -8.43 6.94 -22.45
CA GLN A 123 -7.47 7.71 -23.23
C GLN A 123 -8.17 8.95 -23.80
N VAL A 124 -8.08 10.06 -23.11
CA VAL A 124 -8.49 11.34 -23.68
C VAL A 124 -7.29 11.95 -24.41
N ALA A 125 -7.32 11.90 -25.74
CA ALA A 125 -6.45 12.67 -26.64
C ALA A 125 -4.92 12.61 -26.31
N GLY A 126 -4.38 11.41 -26.09
CA GLY A 126 -2.92 11.21 -25.95
C GLY A 126 -2.35 11.61 -24.59
N TYR A 127 -3.18 12.05 -23.66
CA TYR A 127 -2.79 12.37 -22.29
C TYR A 127 -3.41 11.38 -21.30
N ASP A 128 -2.56 10.71 -20.55
CA ASP A 128 -3.01 9.80 -19.50
C ASP A 128 -3.28 10.55 -18.20
N SER A 129 -4.56 10.81 -17.94
CA SER A 129 -5.01 11.49 -16.72
C SER A 129 -5.41 10.54 -15.60
N THR A 130 -5.09 9.25 -15.73
CA THR A 130 -5.53 8.18 -14.81
C THR A 130 -5.12 8.44 -13.37
N ILE A 131 -3.87 8.84 -13.15
CA ILE A 131 -3.33 9.12 -11.81
C ILE A 131 -4.02 10.29 -11.09
N PHE A 132 -4.66 11.19 -11.85
CA PHE A 132 -5.37 12.35 -11.28
C PHE A 132 -6.82 12.05 -10.94
N LYS A 133 -7.43 11.10 -11.63
CA LYS A 133 -8.88 10.85 -11.54
C LYS A 133 -9.21 9.62 -10.71
N TYR A 134 -8.36 8.61 -10.75
CA TYR A 134 -8.66 7.30 -10.18
C TYR A 134 -7.68 6.94 -9.07
N LYS A 135 -8.16 6.15 -8.13
CA LYS A 135 -7.30 5.52 -7.13
C LYS A 135 -6.68 4.26 -7.70
N PRO A 136 -5.42 3.96 -7.37
CA PRO A 136 -4.81 2.72 -7.80
C PRO A 136 -5.55 1.51 -7.20
N ALA A 137 -5.72 0.47 -8.00
CA ALA A 137 -6.29 -0.81 -7.56
C ALA A 137 -5.33 -1.61 -6.68
N ALA A 138 -4.03 -1.36 -6.81
CA ALA A 138 -3.01 -1.92 -5.93
C ALA A 138 -1.82 -0.97 -5.81
N ILE A 139 -1.10 -1.10 -4.71
CA ILE A 139 0.09 -0.30 -4.40
C ILE A 139 1.17 -1.23 -3.89
N ALA A 140 2.39 -1.08 -4.42
CA ALA A 140 3.61 -1.63 -3.85
C ALA A 140 4.58 -0.50 -3.50
N ARG A 141 5.62 -0.80 -2.73
CA ARG A 141 6.70 0.13 -2.43
C ARG A 141 8.00 -0.45 -2.92
N ALA A 142 8.78 0.36 -3.64
CA ALA A 142 10.13 -0.01 -4.03
C ALA A 142 11.07 0.07 -2.82
N GLU A 143 11.98 -0.86 -2.74
CA GLU A 143 13.08 -0.85 -1.78
C GLU A 143 14.15 0.17 -2.17
N ASN A 144 15.15 0.37 -1.31
CA ASN A 144 16.23 1.35 -1.54
C ASN A 144 17.05 1.07 -2.81
N ASN A 145 17.05 -0.17 -3.28
CA ASN A 145 17.70 -0.59 -4.52
C ASN A 145 16.81 -0.46 -5.77
N GLY A 146 15.61 0.10 -5.63
CA GLY A 146 14.64 0.26 -6.72
C GLY A 146 13.80 -0.98 -7.02
N ILE A 147 14.08 -2.13 -6.44
CA ILE A 147 13.31 -3.35 -6.66
C ILE A 147 11.98 -3.26 -5.93
N PHE A 148 10.89 -3.68 -6.60
CA PHE A 148 9.59 -3.82 -5.99
C PHE A 148 8.98 -5.19 -6.28
N ILE A 149 8.15 -5.65 -5.35
CA ILE A 149 7.33 -6.87 -5.48
C ILE A 149 5.90 -6.49 -5.09
N ALA A 150 5.01 -6.48 -6.08
CA ALA A 150 3.58 -6.34 -5.88
C ALA A 150 2.95 -7.73 -5.78
N GLN A 151 2.24 -7.97 -4.72
CA GLN A 151 1.60 -9.26 -4.46
C GLN A 151 0.09 -9.07 -4.27
N ASN A 152 -0.64 -10.15 -4.40
CA ASN A 152 -2.09 -10.18 -4.25
C ASN A 152 -2.81 -9.30 -5.29
N LEU A 153 -2.30 -9.31 -6.51
CA LEU A 153 -2.92 -8.66 -7.65
C LEU A 153 -3.96 -9.56 -8.30
N LYS A 154 -4.98 -8.97 -8.90
CA LYS A 154 -5.88 -9.68 -9.83
C LYS A 154 -5.12 -10.02 -11.10
N PRO A 155 -5.44 -11.16 -11.76
CA PRO A 155 -4.79 -11.55 -13.02
C PRO A 155 -5.38 -10.78 -14.22
N ILE A 156 -5.17 -9.46 -14.24
CA ILE A 156 -5.62 -8.55 -15.28
C ILE A 156 -4.45 -7.68 -15.77
N PRO A 157 -4.53 -7.07 -16.96
CA PRO A 157 -3.56 -6.09 -17.40
C PRO A 157 -3.59 -4.83 -16.54
N TYR A 158 -2.40 -4.28 -16.26
CA TYR A 158 -2.24 -3.06 -15.49
C TYR A 158 -1.42 -2.00 -16.24
N ARG A 159 -1.75 -0.74 -16.01
CA ARG A 159 -0.85 0.39 -16.19
C ARG A 159 -0.14 0.67 -14.87
N VAL A 160 1.15 0.88 -14.93
CA VAL A 160 2.00 0.97 -13.75
C VAL A 160 2.74 2.30 -13.76
N TYR A 161 2.70 2.99 -12.63
CA TYR A 161 3.39 4.27 -12.43
C TYR A 161 4.26 4.20 -11.19
N ALA A 162 5.47 4.74 -11.28
CA ALA A 162 6.30 5.00 -10.12
C ALA A 162 6.01 6.41 -9.61
N VAL A 163 5.63 6.54 -8.35
CA VAL A 163 5.23 7.81 -7.74
C VAL A 163 6.07 8.08 -6.49
N GLN A 164 6.69 9.25 -6.43
CA GLN A 164 7.28 9.76 -5.20
C GLN A 164 6.22 10.59 -4.46
N ASP A 165 5.51 9.95 -3.57
CA ASP A 165 4.51 10.54 -2.69
C ASP A 165 5.22 11.19 -1.50
N LYS A 166 5.37 12.51 -1.52
CA LYS A 166 6.15 13.25 -0.53
C LYS A 166 5.45 13.44 0.81
N ASN A 167 4.13 13.34 0.81
CA ASN A 167 3.32 13.53 2.02
C ASN A 167 2.72 12.23 2.58
N ASP A 168 3.02 11.09 1.96
CA ASP A 168 2.58 9.74 2.37
C ASP A 168 1.04 9.59 2.42
N ASN A 169 0.30 10.32 1.57
CA ASN A 169 -1.16 10.30 1.55
C ASN A 169 -1.77 9.28 0.56
N GLN A 170 -0.93 8.65 -0.27
CA GLN A 170 -1.33 7.71 -1.32
C GLN A 170 -2.27 8.30 -2.37
N MET A 171 -2.15 9.60 -2.61
CA MET A 171 -2.85 10.35 -3.64
C MET A 171 -1.85 11.21 -4.39
N TYR A 172 -1.99 11.30 -5.72
CA TYR A 172 -1.11 12.14 -6.52
C TYR A 172 -1.51 13.62 -6.41
N GLU A 173 -0.55 14.45 -6.02
CA GLU A 173 -0.71 15.90 -5.93
C GLU A 173 0.22 16.62 -6.91
N PRO A 174 -0.34 17.25 -7.97
CA PRO A 174 0.46 18.00 -8.93
C PRO A 174 1.25 19.12 -8.24
N GLY A 175 2.55 19.17 -8.50
CA GLY A 175 3.45 20.18 -7.96
C GLY A 175 4.20 19.77 -6.69
N SER A 176 3.74 18.77 -5.94
CA SER A 176 4.48 18.17 -4.83
C SER A 176 5.11 16.82 -5.19
N ASP A 177 4.37 15.98 -5.88
CA ASP A 177 4.77 14.61 -6.18
C ASP A 177 5.42 14.49 -7.56
N GLN A 178 6.32 13.51 -7.69
CA GLN A 178 6.94 13.16 -8.95
C GLN A 178 6.37 11.84 -9.44
N VAL A 179 6.15 11.73 -10.75
CA VAL A 179 5.66 10.53 -11.40
C VAL A 179 6.56 10.12 -12.55
N GLY A 180 6.79 8.81 -12.67
CA GLY A 180 7.49 8.16 -13.78
C GLY A 180 6.69 6.99 -14.34
N PHE A 181 7.02 6.58 -15.58
CA PHE A 181 6.34 5.50 -16.30
C PHE A 181 7.31 4.34 -16.52
#